data_780c2a3b4a97acf6707864ee176d4d90
#
_entry.id   780c2a3b4a97acf6707864ee176d4d90
#
_cell.length_a   1.000
_cell.length_b   1.000
_cell.length_c   1.000
_cell.angle_alpha   90.00
_cell.angle_beta   90.00
_cell.angle_gamma   90.00
#
_symmetry.space_group_name_H-M   'P 1'
#
loop_
_entity.id
_entity.type
_entity.pdbx_description
1 polymer ?
#
loop_
_entity_poly.entity_id
_entity_poly.type
_entity_poly.pdbx_seq_one_letter_code
_entity_poly.pdbx_strand_id
1 'polypeptide(L)'
;AFGQGVSVTALQQVTAVSAAINGGTLYKPYIMKRVVEHETGQIIKEVKPTVIRDNIITEDTSEQVRMTLESVVSLGTGRNAYIDGYRIGGKTGTAQKVNNGVYMQGNYIVSFIGFLPANDPKLVVYLAIDNPKGITQYGGTVSAPIVKNIMEDAIVALGIEKQDGGTEKEYQWYDKKYYTVENVIGLTKKEATSILKNFSIEYSGSGNNVISQSPEAGSRIVEGENVR
;
A
#
# COMPACT_ATOMS: atom_id res chain seq x y z
N ALA A 1 6.15 -9.92 -23.32
CA ALA A 1 5.74 -8.50 -23.29
C ALA A 1 5.95 -7.97 -21.87
N PHE A 2 6.56 -6.79 -21.74
CA PHE A 2 6.80 -6.18 -20.40
C PHE A 2 5.95 -4.91 -20.19
N GLY A 3 4.78 -4.84 -20.81
CA GLY A 3 3.86 -3.70 -20.66
C GLY A 3 4.19 -2.47 -21.54
N GLN A 4 5.05 -2.62 -22.56
CA GLN A 4 5.27 -1.61 -23.59
C GLN A 4 4.52 -1.98 -24.89
N GLY A 5 4.24 -0.98 -25.73
CA GLY A 5 3.51 -1.18 -27.00
C GLY A 5 1.98 -1.17 -26.88
N VAL A 6 1.45 -0.93 -25.68
CA VAL A 6 0.01 -0.78 -25.43
C VAL A 6 -0.23 0.52 -24.67
N SER A 7 -1.21 1.31 -25.11
CA SER A 7 -1.66 2.51 -24.42
C SER A 7 -3.07 2.31 -23.87
N VAL A 8 -3.24 2.55 -22.59
CA VAL A 8 -4.52 2.43 -21.88
C VAL A 8 -4.72 3.66 -20.99
N THR A 9 -5.98 3.99 -20.72
CA THR A 9 -6.29 5.02 -19.71
C THR A 9 -6.10 4.46 -18.30
N ALA A 10 -5.90 5.34 -17.32
CA ALA A 10 -5.83 4.94 -15.91
C ALA A 10 -7.07 4.14 -15.46
N LEU A 11 -8.26 4.54 -15.94
CA LEU A 11 -9.51 3.85 -15.62
C LEU A 11 -9.55 2.43 -16.22
N GLN A 12 -9.10 2.25 -17.46
CA GLN A 12 -8.99 0.93 -18.08
C GLN A 12 -8.01 0.03 -17.31
N GLN A 13 -6.87 0.59 -16.87
CA GLN A 13 -5.87 -0.14 -16.09
C GLN A 13 -6.45 -0.61 -14.75
N VAL A 14 -7.09 0.27 -13.99
CA VAL A 14 -7.74 -0.09 -12.72
C VAL A 14 -8.84 -1.13 -12.95
N THR A 15 -9.68 -0.96 -13.95
CA THR A 15 -10.79 -1.86 -14.24
C THR A 15 -10.29 -3.27 -14.62
N ALA A 16 -9.24 -3.35 -15.44
CA ALA A 16 -8.64 -4.62 -15.84
C ALA A 16 -8.01 -5.36 -14.65
N VAL A 17 -7.23 -4.64 -13.84
CA VAL A 17 -6.61 -5.23 -12.64
C VAL A 17 -7.67 -5.64 -11.62
N SER A 18 -8.72 -4.81 -11.41
CA SER A 18 -9.85 -5.19 -10.55
C SER A 18 -10.49 -6.50 -10.99
N ALA A 19 -10.70 -6.71 -12.29
CA ALA A 19 -11.23 -7.97 -12.80
C ALA A 19 -10.28 -9.16 -12.56
N ALA A 20 -8.96 -8.94 -12.61
CA ALA A 20 -7.99 -10.00 -12.37
C ALA A 20 -7.88 -10.42 -10.89
N ILE A 21 -8.28 -9.55 -9.94
CA ILE A 21 -8.12 -9.81 -8.50
C ILE A 21 -9.45 -10.06 -7.77
N ASN A 22 -10.60 -9.93 -8.45
CA ASN A 22 -11.94 -10.09 -7.86
C ASN A 22 -12.66 -11.39 -8.27
N GLY A 23 -11.92 -12.40 -8.74
CA GLY A 23 -12.49 -13.65 -9.21
C GLY A 23 -12.84 -13.68 -10.70
N GLY A 24 -12.41 -12.69 -11.49
CA GLY A 24 -12.56 -12.68 -12.94
C GLY A 24 -13.81 -11.96 -13.46
N THR A 25 -14.44 -11.10 -12.68
CA THR A 25 -15.61 -10.34 -13.09
C THR A 25 -15.24 -8.91 -13.50
N LEU A 26 -15.54 -8.54 -14.74
CA LEU A 26 -15.36 -7.18 -15.25
C LEU A 26 -16.62 -6.36 -15.03
N TYR A 27 -16.54 -5.32 -14.23
CA TYR A 27 -17.62 -4.38 -13.97
C TYR A 27 -17.49 -3.11 -14.79
N LYS A 28 -18.64 -2.50 -15.13
CA LYS A 28 -18.69 -1.15 -15.65
C LYS A 28 -18.38 -0.16 -14.52
N PRO A 29 -17.31 0.64 -14.63
CA PRO A 29 -17.00 1.63 -13.60
C PRO A 29 -18.08 2.71 -13.53
N TYR A 30 -18.40 3.16 -12.31
CA TYR A 30 -19.35 4.25 -12.06
C TYR A 30 -18.93 5.01 -10.79
N ILE A 31 -19.32 6.28 -10.71
CA ILE A 31 -19.00 7.17 -9.59
C ILE A 31 -20.23 7.37 -8.69
N MET A 32 -21.40 7.55 -9.29
CA MET A 32 -22.63 7.83 -8.56
C MET A 32 -23.19 6.54 -7.97
N LYS A 33 -23.19 6.41 -6.64
CA LYS A 33 -23.78 5.26 -5.93
C LYS A 33 -25.28 5.45 -5.77
N ARG A 34 -25.72 6.61 -5.29
CA ARG A 34 -27.14 6.90 -5.05
C ARG A 34 -27.38 8.40 -5.04
N VAL A 35 -28.63 8.78 -5.29
CA VAL A 35 -29.19 10.12 -5.10
C VAL A 35 -30.16 10.04 -3.93
N VAL A 36 -29.99 10.91 -2.95
CA VAL A 36 -30.81 10.94 -1.74
C VAL A 36 -31.46 12.33 -1.68
N GLU A 37 -32.75 12.38 -1.35
CA GLU A 37 -33.44 13.63 -1.06
C GLU A 37 -32.92 14.24 0.24
N HIS A 38 -32.60 15.52 0.22
CA HIS A 38 -31.90 16.15 1.32
C HIS A 38 -32.74 16.23 2.60
N GLU A 39 -34.04 16.52 2.46
CA GLU A 39 -34.94 16.75 3.63
C GLU A 39 -35.41 15.46 4.29
N THR A 40 -35.73 14.45 3.50
CA THR A 40 -36.34 13.21 4.00
C THR A 40 -35.34 12.06 4.15
N GLY A 41 -34.17 12.16 3.52
CA GLY A 41 -33.22 11.06 3.44
C GLY A 41 -33.67 9.91 2.50
N GLN A 42 -34.78 10.09 1.75
CA GLN A 42 -35.30 9.07 0.86
C GLN A 42 -34.35 8.85 -0.34
N ILE A 43 -34.08 7.59 -0.66
CA ILE A 43 -33.30 7.23 -1.85
C ILE A 43 -34.18 7.42 -3.10
N ILE A 44 -33.84 8.43 -3.91
CA ILE A 44 -34.52 8.72 -5.17
C ILE A 44 -34.04 7.79 -6.28
N LYS A 45 -32.72 7.49 -6.27
CA LYS A 45 -32.08 6.63 -7.27
C LYS A 45 -30.91 5.87 -6.66
N GLU A 46 -30.80 4.59 -6.96
CA GLU A 46 -29.63 3.79 -6.62
C GLU A 46 -29.02 3.20 -7.90
N VAL A 47 -27.70 3.26 -8.01
CA VAL A 47 -26.94 2.65 -9.11
C VAL A 47 -26.33 1.36 -8.58
N LYS A 48 -26.68 0.25 -9.21
CA LYS A 48 -26.10 -1.08 -8.89
C LYS A 48 -24.93 -1.38 -9.80
N PRO A 49 -23.95 -2.18 -9.33
CA PRO A 49 -22.87 -2.68 -10.18
C PRO A 49 -23.41 -3.37 -11.43
N THR A 50 -22.84 -3.07 -12.59
CA THR A 50 -23.19 -3.70 -13.85
C THR A 50 -22.03 -4.56 -14.31
N VAL A 51 -22.27 -5.86 -14.42
CA VAL A 51 -21.31 -6.81 -15.00
C VAL A 51 -21.26 -6.62 -16.51
N ILE A 52 -20.06 -6.37 -17.05
CA ILE A 52 -19.79 -6.31 -18.50
C ILE A 52 -19.47 -7.72 -19.00
N ARG A 53 -18.62 -8.43 -18.27
CA ARG A 53 -18.20 -9.78 -18.61
C ARG A 53 -17.81 -10.52 -17.34
N ASP A 54 -18.25 -11.76 -17.25
CA ASP A 54 -17.92 -12.67 -16.17
C ASP A 54 -16.95 -13.76 -16.64
N ASN A 55 -16.31 -14.44 -15.70
CA ASN A 55 -15.38 -15.53 -15.97
C ASN A 55 -14.27 -15.18 -16.97
N ILE A 56 -13.66 -13.97 -16.86
CA ILE A 56 -12.49 -13.58 -17.65
C ILE A 56 -11.30 -14.48 -17.30
N ILE A 57 -11.16 -14.79 -16.03
CA ILE A 57 -10.28 -15.82 -15.46
C ILE A 57 -11.03 -16.57 -14.37
N THR A 58 -10.56 -17.75 -13.99
CA THR A 58 -11.15 -18.52 -12.89
C THR A 58 -10.81 -17.89 -11.54
N GLU A 59 -11.63 -18.18 -10.50
CA GLU A 59 -11.35 -17.77 -9.11
C GLU A 59 -9.95 -18.25 -8.65
N ASP A 60 -9.62 -19.53 -8.93
CA ASP A 60 -8.32 -20.11 -8.62
C ASP A 60 -7.16 -19.31 -9.26
N THR A 61 -7.29 -18.93 -10.53
CA THR A 61 -6.31 -18.08 -11.21
C THR A 61 -6.23 -16.69 -10.56
N SER A 62 -7.37 -16.11 -10.19
CA SER A 62 -7.44 -14.82 -9.51
C SER A 62 -6.73 -14.87 -8.15
N GLU A 63 -6.93 -15.94 -7.38
CA GLU A 63 -6.24 -16.15 -6.11
C GLU A 63 -4.73 -16.26 -6.30
N GLN A 64 -4.26 -17.04 -7.26
CA GLN A 64 -2.83 -17.15 -7.59
C GLN A 64 -2.22 -15.81 -8.00
N VAL A 65 -2.97 -15.00 -8.76
CA VAL A 65 -2.57 -13.63 -9.13
C VAL A 65 -2.42 -12.75 -7.88
N ARG A 66 -3.41 -12.79 -6.97
CA ARG A 66 -3.37 -12.04 -5.70
C ARG A 66 -2.14 -12.42 -4.87
N MET A 67 -1.89 -13.71 -4.67
CA MET A 67 -0.74 -14.22 -3.91
C MET A 67 0.60 -13.80 -4.54
N THR A 68 0.70 -13.90 -5.87
CA THR A 68 1.89 -13.48 -6.61
C THR A 68 2.14 -11.98 -6.45
N LEU A 69 1.08 -11.17 -6.55
CA LEU A 69 1.19 -9.72 -6.40
C LEU A 69 1.45 -9.29 -4.95
N GLU A 70 1.02 -10.05 -3.96
CA GLU A 70 1.41 -9.86 -2.56
C GLU A 70 2.92 -10.12 -2.37
N SER A 71 3.45 -11.17 -2.98
CA SER A 71 4.89 -11.46 -2.97
C SER A 71 5.72 -10.36 -3.65
N VAL A 72 5.21 -9.68 -4.66
CA VAL A 72 5.87 -8.51 -5.27
C VAL A 72 6.05 -7.37 -4.27
N VAL A 73 5.10 -7.20 -3.34
CA VAL A 73 5.16 -6.14 -2.32
C VAL A 73 6.02 -6.56 -1.13
N SER A 74 5.96 -7.81 -0.71
CA SER A 74 6.73 -8.29 0.44
C SER A 74 8.19 -8.61 0.11
N LEU A 75 8.46 -9.25 -1.03
CA LEU A 75 9.78 -9.78 -1.41
C LEU A 75 10.39 -9.08 -2.63
N GLY A 76 9.58 -8.38 -3.42
CA GLY A 76 9.97 -7.89 -4.75
C GLY A 76 10.14 -6.37 -4.85
N THR A 77 9.96 -5.89 -6.09
CA THR A 77 10.14 -4.47 -6.48
C THR A 77 9.09 -3.51 -5.90
N GLY A 78 8.00 -4.04 -5.35
CA GLY A 78 6.91 -3.26 -4.73
C GLY A 78 7.09 -3.00 -3.23
N ARG A 79 8.21 -3.39 -2.63
CA ARG A 79 8.45 -3.37 -1.17
C ARG A 79 8.21 -2.02 -0.48
N ASN A 80 8.36 -0.92 -1.20
CA ASN A 80 8.09 0.41 -0.66
C ASN A 80 6.59 0.71 -0.48
N ALA A 81 5.70 -0.17 -0.96
CA ALA A 81 4.27 -0.13 -0.70
C ALA A 81 3.83 -1.03 0.47
N TYR A 82 4.76 -1.77 1.09
CA TYR A 82 4.45 -2.65 2.21
C TYR A 82 3.96 -1.87 3.43
N ILE A 83 2.87 -2.35 4.04
CA ILE A 83 2.30 -1.82 5.29
C ILE A 83 2.23 -2.96 6.29
N ASP A 84 2.87 -2.79 7.43
CA ASP A 84 2.95 -3.80 8.47
C ASP A 84 1.58 -4.14 9.07
N GLY A 85 1.26 -5.41 9.16
CA GLY A 85 -0.03 -5.92 9.62
C GLY A 85 -1.15 -5.86 8.58
N TYR A 86 -0.82 -5.55 7.29
CA TYR A 86 -1.79 -5.55 6.20
C TYR A 86 -1.28 -6.35 5.00
N ARG A 87 -2.17 -7.08 4.37
CA ARG A 87 -1.87 -7.85 3.16
C ARG A 87 -2.02 -6.94 1.94
N ILE A 88 -0.90 -6.51 1.39
CA ILE A 88 -0.86 -5.59 0.23
C ILE A 88 -0.37 -6.35 -1.00
N GLY A 89 -1.15 -6.36 -2.05
CA GLY A 89 -0.72 -6.81 -3.37
C GLY A 89 -0.46 -5.62 -4.29
N GLY A 90 0.47 -5.78 -5.24
CA GLY A 90 0.72 -4.68 -6.18
C GLY A 90 1.78 -4.98 -7.24
N LYS A 91 1.89 -4.05 -8.21
CA LYS A 91 2.84 -4.15 -9.32
C LYS A 91 3.39 -2.78 -9.70
N THR A 92 4.70 -2.73 -9.85
CA THR A 92 5.42 -1.56 -10.39
C THR A 92 5.30 -1.49 -11.91
N GLY A 93 5.26 -0.27 -12.44
CA GLY A 93 5.39 0.00 -13.87
C GLY A 93 6.49 1.05 -14.13
N THR A 94 7.24 0.86 -15.20
CA THR A 94 8.26 1.81 -15.69
C THR A 94 8.26 1.70 -17.20
N ALA A 95 7.44 2.54 -17.85
CA ALA A 95 7.23 2.52 -19.28
C ALA A 95 7.93 3.71 -19.95
N GLN A 96 8.74 3.47 -20.98
CA GLN A 96 9.31 4.55 -21.77
C GLN A 96 8.21 5.32 -22.50
N LYS A 97 8.33 6.64 -22.51
CA LYS A 97 7.47 7.49 -23.32
C LYS A 97 7.76 7.29 -24.80
N VAL A 98 6.73 7.41 -25.60
CA VAL A 98 6.82 7.33 -27.06
C VAL A 98 6.56 8.71 -27.66
N ASN A 99 7.41 9.14 -28.59
CA ASN A 99 7.21 10.31 -29.42
C ASN A 99 7.39 9.92 -30.88
N ASN A 100 6.40 10.20 -31.71
CA ASN A 100 6.38 9.84 -33.14
C ASN A 100 6.75 8.36 -33.41
N GLY A 101 6.26 7.43 -32.58
CA GLY A 101 6.51 6.01 -32.74
C GLY A 101 7.88 5.52 -32.21
N VAL A 102 8.71 6.40 -31.64
CA VAL A 102 10.04 6.09 -31.10
C VAL A 102 10.05 6.17 -29.59
N TYR A 103 10.64 5.18 -28.92
CA TYR A 103 10.83 5.21 -27.47
C TYR A 103 11.89 6.24 -27.06
N MET A 104 11.53 7.12 -26.15
CA MET A 104 12.38 8.20 -25.66
C MET A 104 13.28 7.68 -24.52
N GLN A 105 14.61 7.75 -24.71
CA GLN A 105 15.54 7.42 -23.64
C GLN A 105 15.48 8.46 -22.50
N GLY A 106 15.55 7.99 -21.25
CA GLY A 106 15.54 8.86 -20.05
C GLY A 106 14.19 9.54 -19.74
N ASN A 107 13.12 9.16 -20.44
CA ASN A 107 11.79 9.70 -20.22
C ASN A 107 10.80 8.56 -20.00
N TYR A 108 10.31 8.40 -18.76
CA TYR A 108 9.46 7.29 -18.37
C TYR A 108 8.16 7.78 -17.72
N ILE A 109 7.10 7.01 -17.91
CA ILE A 109 5.94 7.03 -17.02
C ILE A 109 6.21 5.97 -15.96
N VAL A 110 6.37 6.39 -14.71
CA VAL A 110 6.56 5.51 -13.58
C VAL A 110 5.25 5.33 -12.86
N SER A 111 4.90 4.09 -12.53
CA SER A 111 3.60 3.81 -11.93
C SER A 111 3.68 2.70 -10.89
N PHE A 112 2.67 2.68 -10.04
CA PHE A 112 2.39 1.57 -9.15
C PHE A 112 0.87 1.38 -9.06
N ILE A 113 0.44 0.14 -9.18
CA ILE A 113 -0.93 -0.26 -8.85
C ILE A 113 -0.85 -1.16 -7.63
N GLY A 114 -1.61 -0.84 -6.60
CA GLY A 114 -1.69 -1.61 -5.38
C GLY A 114 -3.13 -1.87 -4.97
N PHE A 115 -3.35 -2.92 -4.21
CA PHE A 115 -4.67 -3.28 -3.69
C PHE A 115 -4.55 -3.91 -2.30
N LEU A 116 -5.60 -3.79 -1.52
CA LEU A 116 -5.69 -4.36 -0.18
C LEU A 116 -7.16 -4.66 0.23
N PRO A 117 -7.35 -5.63 1.16
CA PRO A 117 -6.44 -6.71 1.51
C PRO A 117 -6.16 -7.64 0.31
N ALA A 118 -4.96 -8.26 0.25
CA ALA A 118 -4.60 -9.08 -0.92
C ALA A 118 -5.48 -10.34 -1.06
N ASN A 119 -5.96 -10.90 0.05
CA ASN A 119 -6.84 -12.07 0.05
C ASN A 119 -8.31 -11.75 -0.28
N ASP A 120 -8.78 -10.53 0.01
CA ASP A 120 -10.16 -10.08 -0.25
C ASP A 120 -10.16 -8.59 -0.60
N PRO A 121 -9.79 -8.22 -1.84
CA PRO A 121 -9.56 -6.83 -2.22
C PRO A 121 -10.79 -5.93 -2.04
N LYS A 122 -10.64 -4.86 -1.26
CA LYS A 122 -11.65 -3.82 -1.02
C LYS A 122 -11.29 -2.49 -1.69
N LEU A 123 -10.00 -2.29 -1.94
CA LEU A 123 -9.48 -1.06 -2.52
C LEU A 123 -8.40 -1.39 -3.56
N VAL A 124 -8.44 -0.66 -4.68
CA VAL A 124 -7.36 -0.60 -5.67
C VAL A 124 -6.93 0.85 -5.84
N VAL A 125 -5.64 1.10 -5.78
CA VAL A 125 -5.04 2.42 -6.00
C VAL A 125 -4.07 2.33 -7.16
N TYR A 126 -4.22 3.19 -8.14
CA TYR A 126 -3.28 3.32 -9.26
C TYR A 126 -2.72 4.75 -9.31
N LEU A 127 -1.41 4.85 -9.28
CA LEU A 127 -0.68 6.11 -9.45
C LEU A 127 0.27 5.99 -10.64
N ALA A 128 0.21 6.97 -11.54
CA ALA A 128 1.18 7.13 -12.61
C ALA A 128 1.74 8.55 -12.59
N ILE A 129 3.05 8.68 -12.69
CA ILE A 129 3.76 9.96 -12.71
C ILE A 129 4.50 10.06 -14.04
N ASP A 130 4.18 11.11 -14.79
CA ASP A 130 4.78 11.37 -16.09
C ASP A 130 6.13 12.07 -15.94
N ASN A 131 7.17 11.37 -16.31
CA ASN A 131 8.53 11.88 -16.48
C ASN A 131 9.06 12.68 -15.28
N PRO A 132 9.09 12.10 -14.06
CA PRO A 132 9.63 12.77 -12.87
C PRO A 132 11.08 13.18 -13.10
N LYS A 133 11.46 14.38 -12.67
CA LYS A 133 12.81 14.93 -12.85
C LYS A 133 13.59 14.96 -11.55
N GLY A 134 14.91 14.87 -11.64
CA GLY A 134 15.82 14.98 -10.48
C GLY A 134 15.87 13.74 -9.59
N ILE A 135 15.21 12.64 -9.98
CA ILE A 135 15.15 11.38 -9.24
C ILE A 135 15.28 10.18 -10.19
N THR A 136 15.60 9.02 -9.62
CA THR A 136 15.60 7.76 -10.36
C THR A 136 14.18 7.39 -10.78
N GLN A 137 13.95 7.16 -12.08
CA GLN A 137 12.62 6.95 -12.65
C GLN A 137 12.22 5.47 -12.58
N TYR A 138 11.94 4.94 -11.37
CA TYR A 138 11.40 3.60 -11.14
C TYR A 138 10.10 3.67 -10.33
N GLY A 139 9.07 2.94 -10.79
CA GLY A 139 7.76 2.90 -10.13
C GLY A 139 7.83 2.45 -8.66
N GLY A 140 8.69 1.47 -8.35
CA GLY A 140 8.90 0.99 -6.99
C GLY A 140 9.56 2.01 -6.06
N THR A 141 10.38 2.93 -6.60
CA THR A 141 11.06 3.97 -5.82
C THR A 141 10.22 5.24 -5.68
N VAL A 142 9.48 5.59 -6.74
CA VAL A 142 8.77 6.88 -6.81
C VAL A 142 7.29 6.73 -6.50
N SER A 143 6.61 5.78 -7.17
CA SER A 143 5.15 5.66 -7.10
C SER A 143 4.69 4.78 -5.93
N ALA A 144 5.42 3.71 -5.61
CA ALA A 144 5.02 2.78 -4.54
C ALA A 144 4.92 3.44 -3.14
N PRO A 145 5.87 4.29 -2.68
CA PRO A 145 5.73 4.94 -1.38
C PRO A 145 4.56 5.93 -1.32
N ILE A 146 4.21 6.58 -2.43
CA ILE A 146 3.04 7.49 -2.48
C ILE A 146 1.75 6.68 -2.38
N VAL A 147 1.65 5.56 -3.11
CA VAL A 147 0.50 4.65 -3.02
C VAL A 147 0.38 4.06 -1.62
N LYS A 148 1.50 3.75 -0.96
CA LYS A 148 1.49 3.34 0.44
C LYS A 148 0.80 4.37 1.33
N ASN A 149 1.19 5.64 1.27
CA ASN A 149 0.59 6.70 2.09
C ASN A 149 -0.91 6.82 1.81
N ILE A 150 -1.33 6.79 0.53
CA ILE A 150 -2.76 6.79 0.16
C ILE A 150 -3.50 5.59 0.77
N MET A 151 -2.88 4.41 0.77
CA MET A 151 -3.48 3.21 1.36
C MET A 151 -3.55 3.30 2.88
N GLU A 152 -2.55 3.85 3.55
CA GLU A 152 -2.56 4.06 5.02
C GLU A 152 -3.73 4.97 5.43
N ASP A 153 -3.97 6.06 4.70
CA ASP A 153 -5.14 6.93 4.92
C ASP A 153 -6.46 6.21 4.64
N ALA A 154 -6.51 5.43 3.54
CA ALA A 154 -7.70 4.69 3.15
C ALA A 154 -8.05 3.55 4.11
N ILE A 155 -7.07 2.87 4.70
CA ILE A 155 -7.25 1.85 5.75
C ILE A 155 -8.07 2.42 6.90
N VAL A 156 -7.70 3.59 7.37
CA VAL A 156 -8.41 4.28 8.47
C VAL A 156 -9.82 4.68 8.03
N ALA A 157 -9.95 5.30 6.86
CA ALA A 157 -11.24 5.79 6.35
C ALA A 157 -12.25 4.67 6.04
N LEU A 158 -11.77 3.50 5.62
CA LEU A 158 -12.59 2.34 5.28
C LEU A 158 -12.75 1.34 6.43
N GLY A 159 -12.06 1.54 7.56
CA GLY A 159 -12.08 0.64 8.71
C GLY A 159 -11.54 -0.76 8.38
N ILE A 160 -10.48 -0.84 7.55
CA ILE A 160 -9.87 -2.12 7.21
C ILE A 160 -9.00 -2.58 8.38
N GLU A 161 -9.31 -3.75 8.91
CA GLU A 161 -8.60 -4.32 10.05
C GLU A 161 -7.27 -4.97 9.64
N LYS A 162 -6.34 -5.03 10.58
CA LYS A 162 -5.10 -5.80 10.42
C LYS A 162 -5.42 -7.28 10.25
N GLN A 163 -4.58 -7.96 9.47
CA GLN A 163 -4.75 -9.37 9.16
C GLN A 163 -3.45 -10.14 9.37
N ASP A 164 -3.56 -11.31 9.99
CA ASP A 164 -2.46 -12.27 10.09
C ASP A 164 -2.34 -13.12 8.82
N GLY A 165 -1.21 -13.83 8.69
CA GLY A 165 -0.99 -14.82 7.62
C GLY A 165 -0.62 -14.24 6.25
N GLY A 166 -0.28 -12.96 6.18
CA GLY A 166 0.32 -12.36 4.98
C GLY A 166 1.79 -12.76 4.80
N THR A 167 2.34 -12.56 3.61
CA THR A 167 3.77 -12.74 3.36
C THR A 167 4.54 -11.62 4.04
N GLU A 168 5.41 -11.98 4.99
CA GLU A 168 6.25 -11.00 5.68
C GLU A 168 7.25 -10.34 4.73
N LYS A 169 7.56 -9.07 4.99
CA LYS A 169 8.54 -8.33 4.21
C LYS A 169 9.94 -8.90 4.42
N GLU A 170 10.63 -9.23 3.33
CA GLU A 170 12.05 -9.50 3.37
C GLU A 170 12.83 -8.18 3.41
N TYR A 171 13.46 -7.89 4.55
CA TYR A 171 14.27 -6.68 4.72
C TYR A 171 15.67 -6.89 4.12
N GLN A 172 16.06 -5.99 3.23
CA GLN A 172 17.43 -5.89 2.74
C GLN A 172 18.27 -5.05 3.72
N TRP A 173 19.59 -5.19 3.69
CA TRP A 173 20.50 -4.45 4.58
C TRP A 173 20.36 -2.92 4.55
N TYR A 174 19.87 -2.37 3.44
CA TYR A 174 19.62 -0.93 3.26
C TYR A 174 18.17 -0.51 3.57
N ASP A 175 17.28 -1.44 3.86
CA ASP A 175 15.90 -1.12 4.25
C ASP A 175 15.86 -0.61 5.69
N LYS A 176 15.19 0.51 5.89
CA LYS A 176 14.93 1.00 7.25
C LYS A 176 13.76 0.21 7.85
N LYS A 177 13.99 -0.45 8.97
CA LYS A 177 12.95 -1.07 9.77
C LYS A 177 12.40 -0.03 10.74
N TYR A 178 11.09 0.05 10.84
CA TYR A 178 10.40 0.95 11.75
C TYR A 178 9.66 0.13 12.80
N TYR A 179 9.79 0.53 14.05
CA TYR A 179 9.04 -0.05 15.17
C TYR A 179 8.24 1.04 15.88
N THR A 180 7.12 0.65 16.44
CA THR A 180 6.31 1.53 17.29
C THR A 180 6.93 1.59 18.67
N VAL A 181 7.07 2.79 19.21
CA VAL A 181 7.54 3.01 20.59
C VAL A 181 6.41 2.65 21.54
N GLU A 182 6.64 1.63 22.35
CA GLU A 182 5.67 1.21 23.36
C GLU A 182 5.64 2.17 24.56
N ASN A 183 4.52 2.17 25.30
CA ASN A 183 4.43 2.95 26.52
C ASN A 183 5.19 2.25 27.65
N VAL A 184 6.22 2.91 28.16
CA VAL A 184 7.04 2.40 29.25
C VAL A 184 6.96 3.25 30.52
N ILE A 185 6.10 4.30 30.53
CA ILE A 185 5.92 5.14 31.72
C ILE A 185 5.35 4.30 32.87
N GLY A 186 5.94 4.46 34.06
CA GLY A 186 5.60 3.69 35.27
C GLY A 186 6.37 2.38 35.43
N LEU A 187 6.98 1.86 34.38
CA LEU A 187 7.77 0.63 34.42
C LEU A 187 9.17 0.86 35.01
N THR A 188 9.78 -0.22 35.49
CA THR A 188 11.18 -0.20 35.90
C THR A 188 12.10 -0.10 34.69
N LYS A 189 13.33 0.41 34.90
CA LYS A 189 14.38 0.46 33.84
C LYS A 189 14.57 -0.90 33.15
N LYS A 190 14.54 -2.00 33.89
CA LYS A 190 14.73 -3.35 33.35
C LYS A 190 13.58 -3.76 32.43
N GLU A 191 12.35 -3.50 32.83
CA GLU A 191 11.16 -3.79 32.01
C GLU A 191 11.13 -2.90 30.75
N ALA A 192 11.40 -1.61 30.89
CA ALA A 192 11.49 -0.68 29.77
C ALA A 192 12.56 -1.12 28.75
N THR A 193 13.74 -1.54 29.22
CA THR A 193 14.80 -2.06 28.33
C THR A 193 14.36 -3.30 27.58
N SER A 194 13.62 -4.20 28.22
CA SER A 194 13.14 -5.42 27.59
C SER A 194 12.10 -5.13 26.50
N ILE A 195 11.21 -4.17 26.75
CA ILE A 195 10.15 -3.76 25.82
C ILE A 195 10.73 -2.99 24.62
N LEU A 196 11.63 -2.05 24.88
CA LEU A 196 12.23 -1.16 23.87
C LEU A 196 13.50 -1.76 23.22
N LYS A 197 13.63 -3.09 23.19
CA LYS A 197 14.83 -3.81 22.68
C LYS A 197 15.25 -3.46 21.25
N ASN A 198 14.35 -2.94 20.44
CA ASN A 198 14.61 -2.54 19.05
C ASN A 198 15.19 -1.13 18.94
N PHE A 199 15.38 -0.44 20.06
CA PHE A 199 15.84 0.94 20.11
C PHE A 199 17.11 1.08 20.95
N SER A 200 17.83 2.17 20.76
CA SER A 200 18.89 2.62 21.65
C SER A 200 18.24 3.39 22.81
N ILE A 201 18.53 2.98 24.05
CA ILE A 201 17.87 3.58 25.21
C ILE A 201 18.84 4.48 25.96
N GLU A 202 18.43 5.72 26.18
CA GLU A 202 19.18 6.69 26.97
C GLU A 202 18.37 7.05 28.22
N TYR A 203 18.91 6.78 29.41
CA TYR A 203 18.27 7.15 30.66
C TYR A 203 18.82 8.46 31.20
N SER A 204 17.93 9.35 31.61
CA SER A 204 18.26 10.54 32.41
C SER A 204 17.58 10.44 33.78
N GLY A 205 18.33 10.89 34.83
CA GLY A 205 17.84 10.82 36.21
C GLY A 205 18.33 9.58 36.98
N SER A 206 18.04 9.56 38.29
CA SER A 206 18.55 8.56 39.25
C SER A 206 17.48 7.58 39.78
N GLY A 207 16.21 7.77 39.40
CA GLY A 207 15.09 6.89 39.83
C GLY A 207 15.15 5.52 39.17
N ASN A 208 14.39 4.56 39.72
CA ASN A 208 14.24 3.22 39.16
C ASN A 208 13.09 3.09 38.16
N ASN A 209 12.10 3.96 38.23
CA ASN A 209 10.95 3.90 37.35
C ASN A 209 10.98 5.03 36.33
N VAL A 210 10.48 4.73 35.12
CA VAL A 210 10.31 5.69 34.03
C VAL A 210 9.16 6.63 34.36
N ILE A 211 9.41 7.92 34.33
CA ILE A 211 8.39 8.95 34.59
C ILE A 211 7.96 9.71 33.34
N SER A 212 8.80 9.67 32.28
CA SER A 212 8.54 10.26 30.97
C SER A 212 9.31 9.49 29.90
N GLN A 213 8.88 9.61 28.68
CA GLN A 213 9.57 9.04 27.52
C GLN A 213 9.50 9.98 26.33
N SER A 214 10.54 9.94 25.49
CA SER A 214 10.59 10.65 24.20
C SER A 214 11.32 9.77 23.18
N PRO A 215 10.75 9.50 22.00
CA PRO A 215 9.42 9.92 21.53
C PRO A 215 8.25 9.37 22.35
N GLU A 216 7.07 9.98 22.18
CA GLU A 216 5.84 9.51 22.83
C GLU A 216 5.45 8.09 22.39
N ALA A 217 4.72 7.37 23.27
CA ALA A 217 4.16 6.08 22.95
C ALA A 217 3.27 6.17 21.70
N GLY A 218 3.38 5.16 20.80
CA GLY A 218 2.72 5.15 19.51
C GLY A 218 3.52 5.79 18.38
N SER A 219 4.60 6.53 18.68
CA SER A 219 5.52 7.07 17.66
C SER A 219 6.19 5.94 16.89
N ARG A 220 6.36 6.11 15.60
CA ARG A 220 7.02 5.13 14.73
C ARG A 220 8.39 5.65 14.31
N ILE A 221 9.45 5.03 14.82
CA ILE A 221 10.85 5.43 14.58
C ILE A 221 11.68 4.25 14.05
N VAL A 222 12.84 4.54 13.50
CA VAL A 222 13.75 3.56 12.90
C VAL A 222 14.38 2.67 13.98
N GLU A 223 14.64 1.40 13.65
CA GLU A 223 15.42 0.47 14.49
C GLU A 223 16.74 1.10 14.90
N GLY A 224 17.05 1.05 16.19
CA GLY A 224 18.28 1.61 16.75
C GLY A 224 18.25 3.13 17.04
N GLU A 225 17.19 3.85 16.67
CA GLU A 225 17.05 5.26 17.09
C GLU A 225 16.89 5.41 18.61
N ASN A 226 17.24 6.58 19.11
CA ASN A 226 17.24 6.83 20.55
C ASN A 226 15.83 7.04 21.12
N VAL A 227 15.52 6.32 22.19
CA VAL A 227 14.38 6.57 23.09
C VAL A 227 14.95 7.00 24.45
N ARG A 228 14.48 8.16 24.97
CA ARG A 228 14.93 8.74 26.22
C ARG A 228 13.82 8.79 27.25
#